data_5a201f70995556015998e4c362485d71
#
_entry.id   5a201f70995556015998e4c362485d71
#
_cell.length_a   1.000
_cell.length_b   1.000
_cell.length_c   1.000
_cell.angle_alpha   90.00
_cell.angle_beta   90.00
_cell.angle_gamma   90.00
#
_symmetry.space_group_name_H-M   'P 1'
#
loop_
_entity.id
_entity.type
_entity.pdbx_description
1 polymer ?
#
loop_
_entity_poly.entity_id
_entity_poly.type
_entity_poly.pdbx_seq_one_letter_code
_entity_poly.pdbx_strand_id
1 'polypeptide(L)'
;MKLKLLILFMLIIPSLVGIAYGHTIDFVGEYRVEIGWMNEPIVSGETNAIEFYVSPLEPGIELEDQVFQNGITGLKNTVKIKLIFKDESITLPLSPDHDISGKYYAFVNPTVSGFYQANILGTIVDTPISLSMHPPKVAERSYIEFPEPSNITITQMIDGHTALIEDLNDLKESVDILE
;
A
#
# COMPACT_ATOMS: atom_id res chain seq x y z
N MET A 1 -4.07 34.71 34.56
CA MET A 1 -5.10 34.22 33.62
C MET A 1 -4.52 33.67 32.29
N LYS A 2 -3.57 34.34 31.66
CA LYS A 2 -2.97 33.91 30.38
C LYS A 2 -2.24 32.56 30.42
N LEU A 3 -1.51 32.25 31.50
CA LEU A 3 -0.77 30.98 31.63
C LEU A 3 -1.69 29.75 31.78
N LYS A 4 -2.80 29.87 32.49
CA LYS A 4 -3.81 28.80 32.66
C LYS A 4 -4.51 28.49 31.30
N LEU A 5 -4.75 29.51 30.50
CA LEU A 5 -5.35 29.37 29.18
C LEU A 5 -4.37 28.67 28.21
N LEU A 6 -3.07 28.96 28.28
CA LEU A 6 -2.03 28.34 27.46
C LEU A 6 -1.88 26.85 27.80
N ILE A 7 -1.93 26.47 29.09
CA ILE A 7 -1.87 25.08 29.54
C ILE A 7 -3.12 24.31 29.07
N LEU A 8 -4.29 24.94 29.15
CA LEU A 8 -5.54 24.35 28.67
C LEU A 8 -5.48 24.10 27.14
N PHE A 9 -4.92 25.03 26.38
CA PHE A 9 -4.75 24.91 24.92
C PHE A 9 -3.77 23.79 24.56
N MET A 10 -2.67 23.65 25.31
CA MET A 10 -1.66 22.60 25.12
C MET A 10 -2.18 21.20 25.47
N LEU A 11 -3.19 21.07 26.33
CA LEU A 11 -3.85 19.81 26.67
C LEU A 11 -4.91 19.38 25.63
N ILE A 12 -5.45 20.32 24.85
CA ILE A 12 -6.49 20.04 23.85
C ILE A 12 -5.87 19.62 22.50
N ILE A 13 -4.66 20.07 22.17
CA ILE A 13 -3.98 19.76 20.89
C ILE A 13 -3.79 18.25 20.68
N PRO A 14 -3.38 17.42 21.68
CA PRO A 14 -3.21 15.98 21.48
C PRO A 14 -4.50 15.22 21.18
N SER A 15 -5.65 15.76 21.60
CA SER A 15 -6.96 15.11 21.36
C SER A 15 -7.53 15.35 19.98
N LEU A 16 -6.85 16.19 19.14
CA LEU A 16 -7.20 16.45 17.74
C LEU A 16 -6.39 15.60 16.75
N VAL A 17 -5.49 14.76 17.25
CA VAL A 17 -4.79 13.77 16.40
C VAL A 17 -5.79 12.65 16.13
N GLY A 18 -6.54 12.77 15.04
CA GLY A 18 -7.37 11.68 14.54
C GLY A 18 -6.51 10.45 14.31
N ILE A 19 -6.99 9.29 14.72
CA ILE A 19 -6.37 8.01 14.36
C ILE A 19 -6.53 7.91 12.84
N ALA A 20 -5.42 8.01 12.11
CA ALA A 20 -5.41 7.71 10.68
C ALA A 20 -5.58 6.18 10.56
N TYR A 21 -6.77 5.74 10.23
CA TYR A 21 -7.00 4.36 9.83
C TYR A 21 -6.32 4.15 8.48
N GLY A 22 -5.43 3.16 8.40
CA GLY A 22 -4.78 2.76 7.15
C GLY A 22 -5.72 2.07 6.16
N HIS A 23 -6.99 1.85 6.55
CA HIS A 23 -8.01 1.17 5.75
C HIS A 23 -9.08 2.15 5.25
N THR A 24 -9.53 1.90 4.02
CA THR A 24 -10.66 2.61 3.41
C THR A 24 -11.89 1.72 3.45
N ILE A 25 -13.02 2.28 3.87
CA ILE A 25 -14.30 1.58 4.01
C ILE A 25 -15.30 2.19 3.03
N ASP A 26 -16.09 1.31 2.38
CA ASP A 26 -17.19 1.67 1.50
C ASP A 26 -18.26 0.57 1.59
N PHE A 27 -19.35 0.66 0.82
CA PHE A 27 -20.38 -0.35 0.79
C PHE A 27 -20.92 -0.59 -0.63
N VAL A 28 -21.48 -1.78 -0.83
CA VAL A 28 -22.20 -2.13 -2.04
C VAL A 28 -23.39 -3.02 -1.68
N GLY A 29 -24.61 -2.57 -2.03
CA GLY A 29 -25.84 -3.25 -1.62
C GLY A 29 -25.90 -3.39 -0.09
N GLU A 30 -25.96 -4.62 0.39
CA GLU A 30 -26.05 -4.96 1.81
C GLU A 30 -24.68 -5.29 2.45
N TYR A 31 -23.58 -5.03 1.73
CA TYR A 31 -22.25 -5.41 2.18
C TYR A 31 -21.37 -4.21 2.47
N ARG A 32 -20.73 -4.23 3.63
CA ARG A 32 -19.60 -3.41 3.97
C ARG A 32 -18.34 -3.99 3.33
N VAL A 33 -17.58 -3.14 2.69
CA VAL A 33 -16.33 -3.48 2.02
C VAL A 33 -15.22 -2.62 2.61
N GLU A 34 -14.10 -3.25 2.95
CA GLU A 34 -12.93 -2.54 3.48
C GLU A 34 -11.67 -3.04 2.79
N ILE A 35 -10.78 -2.11 2.47
CA ILE A 35 -9.44 -2.42 1.95
C ILE A 35 -8.36 -1.67 2.71
N GLY A 36 -7.18 -2.29 2.77
CA GLY A 36 -5.95 -1.68 3.30
C GLY A 36 -4.74 -2.43 2.81
N TRP A 37 -3.58 -2.07 3.29
CA TRP A 37 -2.37 -2.85 3.09
C TRP A 37 -2.16 -3.81 4.26
N MET A 38 -1.71 -5.03 3.96
CA MET A 38 -1.46 -6.07 4.96
C MET A 38 -0.37 -5.67 5.95
N ASN A 39 0.69 -5.05 5.45
CA ASN A 39 1.79 -4.54 6.27
C ASN A 39 1.87 -3.02 6.11
N GLU A 40 1.82 -2.30 7.21
CA GLU A 40 1.99 -0.84 7.28
C GLU A 40 3.12 -0.46 8.24
N PRO A 41 3.92 0.56 7.92
CA PRO A 41 3.86 1.42 6.72
C PRO A 41 4.25 0.67 5.44
N ILE A 42 3.46 0.86 4.38
CA ILE A 42 3.76 0.29 3.07
C ILE A 42 4.87 1.08 2.37
N VAL A 43 5.90 0.39 1.91
CA VAL A 43 6.99 0.98 1.11
C VAL A 43 7.18 0.25 -0.21
N SER A 44 7.69 0.98 -1.21
CA SER A 44 7.96 0.40 -2.53
C SER A 44 9.06 -0.66 -2.48
N GLY A 45 8.91 -1.72 -3.29
CA GLY A 45 9.89 -2.81 -3.42
C GLY A 45 9.75 -3.92 -2.39
N GLU A 46 8.74 -3.89 -1.52
CA GLU A 46 8.47 -4.96 -0.56
C GLU A 46 7.21 -5.74 -0.91
N THR A 47 7.26 -7.04 -0.69
CA THR A 47 6.08 -7.89 -0.87
C THR A 47 5.03 -7.55 0.18
N ASN A 48 3.82 -7.29 -0.31
CA ASN A 48 2.68 -6.94 0.52
C ASN A 48 1.41 -7.57 -0.06
N ALA A 49 0.25 -7.21 0.43
CA ALA A 49 -1.04 -7.56 -0.13
C ALA A 49 -2.04 -6.43 0.10
N ILE A 50 -3.01 -6.32 -0.79
CA ILE A 50 -4.26 -5.63 -0.44
C ILE A 50 -5.05 -6.58 0.45
N GLU A 51 -5.30 -6.18 1.69
CA GLU A 51 -6.31 -6.80 2.53
C GLU A 51 -7.69 -6.37 2.06
N PHE A 52 -8.60 -7.31 1.99
CA PHE A 52 -9.98 -7.11 1.54
C PHE A 52 -10.92 -7.79 2.51
N TYR A 53 -11.79 -7.01 3.14
CA TYR A 53 -12.77 -7.49 4.10
C TYR A 53 -14.16 -7.25 3.58
N VAL A 54 -15.02 -8.24 3.74
CA VAL A 54 -16.43 -8.14 3.36
C VAL A 54 -17.30 -8.71 4.48
N SER A 55 -18.25 -7.91 4.93
CA SER A 55 -19.25 -8.31 5.94
C SER A 55 -20.62 -7.74 5.58
N PRO A 56 -21.72 -8.30 6.12
CA PRO A 56 -23.01 -7.64 6.01
C PRO A 56 -23.00 -6.27 6.69
N LEU A 57 -23.77 -5.33 6.16
CA LEU A 57 -24.08 -4.08 6.86
C LEU A 57 -25.04 -4.31 8.02
N GLU A 58 -24.82 -3.64 9.12
CA GLU A 58 -25.76 -3.62 10.24
C GLU A 58 -26.79 -2.50 10.02
N PRO A 59 -28.09 -2.83 9.97
CA PRO A 59 -29.13 -1.83 9.79
C PRO A 59 -29.16 -0.79 10.90
N GLY A 60 -29.23 0.47 10.53
CA GLY A 60 -29.36 1.58 11.49
C GLY A 60 -28.04 2.06 12.11
N ILE A 61 -26.90 1.53 11.66
CA ILE A 61 -25.58 1.98 12.05
C ILE A 61 -24.93 2.68 10.85
N GLU A 62 -24.37 3.87 11.07
CA GLU A 62 -23.64 4.60 10.04
C GLU A 62 -22.38 3.81 9.61
N LEU A 63 -21.97 3.96 8.34
CA LEU A 63 -20.88 3.17 7.77
C LEU A 63 -19.57 3.27 8.57
N GLU A 64 -19.28 4.46 9.11
CA GLU A 64 -18.07 4.76 9.87
C GLU A 64 -18.04 4.05 11.24
N ASP A 65 -19.22 3.73 11.78
CA ASP A 65 -19.41 3.04 13.06
C ASP A 65 -19.61 1.52 12.88
N GLN A 66 -19.67 1.03 11.64
CA GLN A 66 -19.80 -0.40 11.34
C GLN A 66 -18.57 -1.18 11.79
N VAL A 67 -18.77 -2.28 12.48
CA VAL A 67 -17.70 -3.19 12.88
C VAL A 67 -17.67 -4.39 11.95
N PHE A 68 -16.47 -4.81 11.54
CA PHE A 68 -16.31 -6.04 10.76
C PHE A 68 -16.72 -7.26 11.58
N GLN A 69 -17.77 -7.92 11.16
CA GLN A 69 -18.28 -9.17 11.77
C GLN A 69 -19.10 -9.99 10.76
N ASN A 70 -19.23 -11.28 11.01
CA ASN A 70 -19.97 -12.20 10.14
C ASN A 70 -19.46 -12.17 8.68
N GLY A 71 -18.15 -12.17 8.50
CA GLY A 71 -17.52 -12.00 7.19
C GLY A 71 -17.97 -13.00 6.14
N ILE A 72 -18.14 -12.52 4.90
CA ILE A 72 -18.63 -13.30 3.76
C ILE A 72 -17.53 -14.17 3.18
N THR A 73 -17.76 -15.46 3.12
CA THR A 73 -16.80 -16.44 2.57
C THR A 73 -17.10 -16.77 1.10
N GLY A 74 -16.18 -17.49 0.44
CA GLY A 74 -16.38 -18.01 -0.92
C GLY A 74 -16.05 -17.04 -2.06
N LEU A 75 -15.58 -15.83 -1.79
CA LEU A 75 -15.36 -14.79 -2.80
C LEU A 75 -14.11 -14.99 -3.68
N LYS A 76 -13.25 -15.94 -3.37
CA LYS A 76 -12.01 -16.22 -4.11
C LYS A 76 -12.20 -16.35 -5.63
N ASN A 77 -13.31 -16.93 -6.07
CA ASN A 77 -13.58 -17.19 -7.48
C ASN A 77 -14.55 -16.19 -8.12
N THR A 78 -15.24 -15.39 -7.32
CA THR A 78 -16.29 -14.48 -7.78
C THR A 78 -15.89 -13.02 -7.75
N VAL A 79 -14.84 -12.67 -6.98
CA VAL A 79 -14.32 -11.32 -6.85
C VAL A 79 -12.83 -11.28 -7.22
N LYS A 80 -12.42 -10.20 -7.86
CA LYS A 80 -11.00 -9.90 -8.19
C LYS A 80 -10.69 -8.46 -7.85
N ILE A 81 -9.44 -8.19 -7.50
CA ILE A 81 -8.93 -6.83 -7.32
C ILE A 81 -8.08 -6.48 -8.53
N LYS A 82 -8.46 -5.42 -9.26
CA LYS A 82 -7.61 -4.81 -10.28
C LYS A 82 -6.89 -3.62 -9.66
N LEU A 83 -5.60 -3.78 -9.41
CA LEU A 83 -4.74 -2.72 -8.91
C LEU A 83 -4.24 -1.86 -10.07
N ILE A 84 -4.32 -0.55 -9.93
CA ILE A 84 -4.01 0.45 -10.96
C ILE A 84 -3.01 1.44 -10.39
N PHE A 85 -1.97 1.73 -11.17
CA PHE A 85 -1.01 2.80 -10.90
C PHE A 85 -0.73 3.56 -12.19
N LYS A 86 -1.16 4.82 -12.27
CA LYS A 86 -1.13 5.62 -13.52
C LYS A 86 -1.85 4.88 -14.66
N ASP A 87 -1.13 4.60 -15.74
CA ASP A 87 -1.66 3.93 -16.94
C ASP A 87 -1.52 2.41 -16.89
N GLU A 88 -0.87 1.86 -15.85
CA GLU A 88 -0.64 0.42 -15.70
C GLU A 88 -1.66 -0.22 -14.77
N SER A 89 -1.97 -1.49 -14.99
CA SER A 89 -2.86 -2.24 -14.13
C SER A 89 -2.55 -3.72 -14.11
N ILE A 90 -2.80 -4.35 -12.97
CA ILE A 90 -2.71 -5.81 -12.78
C ILE A 90 -3.97 -6.33 -12.09
N THR A 91 -4.43 -7.50 -12.51
CA THR A 91 -5.54 -8.19 -11.83
C THR A 91 -4.98 -9.23 -10.87
N LEU A 92 -5.31 -9.09 -9.61
CA LEU A 92 -4.83 -9.93 -8.52
C LEU A 92 -5.93 -10.91 -8.09
N PRO A 93 -5.60 -12.20 -7.97
CA PRO A 93 -6.51 -13.18 -7.39
C PRO A 93 -6.63 -13.00 -5.88
N LEU A 94 -7.78 -13.34 -5.31
CA LEU A 94 -7.99 -13.35 -3.87
C LEU A 94 -7.54 -14.69 -3.27
N SER A 95 -6.85 -14.60 -2.14
CA SER A 95 -6.53 -15.72 -1.24
C SER A 95 -7.27 -15.51 0.08
N PRO A 96 -8.13 -16.44 0.52
CA PRO A 96 -8.84 -16.28 1.78
C PRO A 96 -7.87 -16.37 2.96
N ASP A 97 -8.16 -15.62 4.00
CA ASP A 97 -7.55 -15.80 5.30
C ASP A 97 -8.01 -17.13 5.91
N HIS A 98 -7.13 -17.80 6.66
CA HIS A 98 -7.45 -19.10 7.26
C HIS A 98 -8.23 -18.99 8.57
N ASP A 99 -8.03 -17.90 9.29
CA ASP A 99 -8.56 -17.73 10.66
C ASP A 99 -9.74 -16.74 10.68
N ILE A 100 -9.78 -15.79 9.74
CA ILE A 100 -10.76 -14.71 9.71
C ILE A 100 -11.69 -14.88 8.51
N SER A 101 -12.89 -15.37 8.74
CA SER A 101 -13.93 -15.46 7.70
C SER A 101 -14.24 -14.10 7.11
N GLY A 102 -14.32 -14.01 5.76
CA GLY A 102 -14.61 -12.75 5.05
C GLY A 102 -13.40 -11.82 4.88
N LYS A 103 -12.22 -12.22 5.33
CA LYS A 103 -10.95 -11.57 5.05
C LYS A 103 -10.23 -12.30 3.92
N TYR A 104 -9.64 -11.51 3.02
CA TYR A 104 -8.89 -12.00 1.85
C TYR A 104 -7.64 -11.16 1.65
N TYR A 105 -6.68 -11.75 0.93
CA TYR A 105 -5.45 -11.10 0.50
C TYR A 105 -5.32 -11.12 -1.02
N ALA A 106 -4.93 -10.00 -1.60
CA ALA A 106 -4.48 -9.92 -2.99
C ALA A 106 -3.00 -9.54 -2.98
N PHE A 107 -2.11 -10.55 -3.08
CA PHE A 107 -0.66 -10.37 -2.95
C PHE A 107 -0.08 -9.60 -4.13
N VAL A 108 0.79 -8.63 -3.81
CA VAL A 108 1.49 -7.79 -4.78
C VAL A 108 2.77 -7.22 -4.18
N ASN A 109 3.73 -6.90 -5.02
CA ASN A 109 4.88 -6.06 -4.67
C ASN A 109 4.75 -4.71 -5.40
N PRO A 110 4.32 -3.64 -4.73
CA PRO A 110 4.28 -2.31 -5.33
C PRO A 110 5.70 -1.78 -5.50
N THR A 111 6.21 -1.73 -6.74
CA THR A 111 7.60 -1.37 -7.02
C THR A 111 7.86 0.13 -7.07
N VAL A 112 6.82 0.95 -7.09
CA VAL A 112 6.90 2.41 -7.19
C VAL A 112 6.10 3.05 -6.07
N SER A 113 6.68 4.09 -5.45
CA SER A 113 5.96 4.91 -4.46
C SER A 113 4.87 5.76 -5.12
N GLY A 114 3.77 5.97 -4.42
CA GLY A 114 2.67 6.77 -4.92
C GLY A 114 1.29 6.28 -4.50
N PHE A 115 0.25 6.84 -5.12
CA PHE A 115 -1.13 6.47 -4.88
C PHE A 115 -1.58 5.40 -5.87
N TYR A 116 -2.08 4.32 -5.34
CA TYR A 116 -2.67 3.22 -6.09
C TYR A 116 -4.20 3.27 -5.98
N GLN A 117 -4.88 2.77 -7.01
CA GLN A 117 -6.32 2.58 -7.01
C GLN A 117 -6.60 1.07 -7.08
N ALA A 118 -7.49 0.60 -6.24
CA ALA A 118 -7.97 -0.78 -6.25
C ALA A 118 -9.41 -0.82 -6.74
N ASN A 119 -9.64 -1.44 -7.89
CA ASN A 119 -10.98 -1.70 -8.39
C ASN A 119 -11.38 -3.12 -8.03
N ILE A 120 -12.44 -3.23 -7.24
CA ILE A 120 -13.01 -4.49 -6.79
C ILE A 120 -14.12 -4.86 -7.75
N LEU A 121 -13.97 -5.98 -8.45
CA LEU A 121 -14.82 -6.38 -9.57
C LEU A 121 -15.34 -7.79 -9.37
N GLY A 122 -16.62 -8.03 -9.64
CA GLY A 122 -17.20 -9.37 -9.59
C GLY A 122 -18.55 -9.42 -8.94
N THR A 123 -18.77 -10.42 -8.07
CA THR A 123 -20.07 -10.64 -7.40
C THR A 123 -19.84 -11.11 -5.97
N ILE A 124 -20.46 -10.44 -5.01
CA ILE A 124 -20.54 -10.83 -3.60
C ILE A 124 -21.88 -11.54 -3.42
N VAL A 125 -21.85 -12.86 -3.24
CA VAL A 125 -23.04 -13.73 -3.26
C VAL A 125 -23.81 -13.50 -4.58
N ASP A 126 -24.89 -12.76 -4.56
CA ASP A 126 -25.72 -12.43 -5.74
C ASP A 126 -25.64 -10.92 -6.11
N THR A 127 -24.86 -10.13 -5.38
CA THR A 127 -24.74 -8.69 -5.59
C THR A 127 -23.55 -8.36 -6.48
N PRO A 128 -23.73 -7.81 -7.68
CA PRO A 128 -22.63 -7.34 -8.52
C PRO A 128 -21.85 -6.22 -7.85
N ILE A 129 -20.53 -6.30 -7.91
CA ILE A 129 -19.63 -5.26 -7.38
C ILE A 129 -18.74 -4.69 -8.49
N SER A 130 -18.69 -3.35 -8.54
CA SER A 130 -17.75 -2.56 -9.32
C SER A 130 -17.41 -1.31 -8.52
N LEU A 131 -16.50 -1.46 -7.60
CA LEU A 131 -16.14 -0.44 -6.60
C LEU A 131 -14.70 0.00 -6.79
N SER A 132 -14.46 1.31 -6.76
CA SER A 132 -13.13 1.90 -6.86
C SER A 132 -12.74 2.49 -5.50
N MET A 133 -11.67 1.98 -4.93
CA MET A 133 -11.17 2.39 -3.62
C MET A 133 -9.68 2.73 -3.69
N HIS A 134 -9.22 3.53 -2.73
CA HIS A 134 -7.82 3.99 -2.68
C HIS A 134 -7.21 3.56 -1.35
N PRO A 135 -6.35 2.55 -1.34
CA PRO A 135 -5.59 2.20 -0.14
C PRO A 135 -4.57 3.32 0.17
N PRO A 136 -3.98 3.32 1.38
CA PRO A 136 -2.95 4.28 1.75
C PRO A 136 -1.82 4.40 0.74
N LYS A 137 -1.20 5.58 0.68
CA LYS A 137 -0.09 5.86 -0.22
C LYS A 137 1.11 4.95 0.07
N VAL A 138 1.65 4.32 -0.96
CA VAL A 138 2.93 3.61 -0.89
C VAL A 138 4.06 4.64 -0.74
N ALA A 139 4.82 4.55 0.35
CA ALA A 139 5.97 5.42 0.60
C ALA A 139 7.20 4.96 -0.20
N GLU A 140 8.21 5.80 -0.26
CA GLU A 140 9.52 5.41 -0.77
C GLU A 140 10.20 4.46 0.24
N ARG A 141 11.04 3.56 -0.27
CA ARG A 141 11.74 2.59 0.55
C ARG A 141 12.61 3.24 1.63
N SER A 142 13.23 4.37 1.34
CA SER A 142 14.01 5.17 2.27
C SER A 142 13.25 5.59 3.53
N TYR A 143 11.92 5.55 3.51
CA TYR A 143 11.09 5.90 4.66
C TYR A 143 11.33 5.01 5.89
N ILE A 144 11.71 3.75 5.68
CA ILE A 144 11.97 2.79 6.77
C ILE A 144 13.40 2.26 6.81
N GLU A 145 14.26 2.67 5.84
CA GLU A 145 15.66 2.22 5.82
C GLU A 145 16.51 2.93 6.88
N PHE A 146 17.26 2.13 7.65
CA PHE A 146 18.23 2.64 8.62
C PHE A 146 19.50 1.77 8.61
N PRO A 147 20.71 2.37 8.55
CA PRO A 147 20.93 3.79 8.27
C PRO A 147 20.47 4.16 6.86
N GLU A 148 20.09 5.43 6.68
CA GLU A 148 19.74 5.91 5.34
C GLU A 148 20.83 5.60 4.33
N PRO A 149 20.48 5.16 3.10
CA PRO A 149 21.47 5.01 2.03
C PRO A 149 22.14 6.36 1.83
N SER A 150 23.40 6.47 2.25
CA SER A 150 24.09 7.76 2.19
C SER A 150 24.29 8.14 0.72
N ASN A 151 24.14 9.42 0.37
CA ASN A 151 24.51 9.96 -0.94
C ASN A 151 25.96 9.60 -1.32
N ILE A 152 26.80 9.31 -0.31
CA ILE A 152 28.18 8.81 -0.46
C ILE A 152 28.19 7.49 -1.24
N THR A 153 27.26 6.57 -0.95
CA THR A 153 27.21 5.26 -1.64
C THR A 153 26.93 5.43 -3.14
N ILE A 154 26.03 6.34 -3.52
CA ILE A 154 25.74 6.66 -4.92
C ILE A 154 26.95 7.31 -5.59
N THR A 155 27.59 8.27 -4.92
CA THR A 155 28.81 8.91 -5.40
C THR A 155 29.92 7.89 -5.59
N GLN A 156 30.15 6.99 -4.63
CA GLN A 156 31.15 5.91 -4.74
C GLN A 156 30.86 4.95 -5.89
N MET A 157 29.59 4.64 -6.16
CA MET A 157 29.22 3.83 -7.33
C MET A 157 29.49 4.55 -8.64
N ILE A 158 29.20 5.85 -8.73
CA ILE A 158 29.49 6.67 -9.91
C ILE A 158 30.99 6.77 -10.13
N ASP A 159 31.76 7.05 -9.08
CA ASP A 159 33.22 7.16 -9.13
C ASP A 159 33.87 5.83 -9.55
N GLY A 160 33.41 4.72 -8.98
CA GLY A 160 33.86 3.38 -9.34
C GLY A 160 33.55 3.01 -10.80
N HIS A 161 32.37 3.41 -11.29
CA HIS A 161 32.01 3.18 -12.68
C HIS A 161 32.83 4.03 -13.63
N THR A 162 33.14 5.28 -13.26
CA THR A 162 34.00 6.18 -14.04
C THR A 162 35.42 5.64 -14.12
N ALA A 163 36.00 5.20 -13.00
CA ALA A 163 37.33 4.58 -12.97
C ALA A 163 37.42 3.34 -13.86
N LEU A 164 36.38 2.48 -13.85
CA LEU A 164 36.31 1.30 -14.73
C LEU A 164 36.31 1.66 -16.22
N ILE A 165 35.64 2.75 -16.60
CA ILE A 165 35.61 3.24 -17.98
C ILE A 165 36.99 3.76 -18.38
N GLU A 166 37.71 4.47 -17.50
CA GLU A 166 39.07 4.96 -17.72
C GLU A 166 40.03 3.77 -17.94
N ASP A 167 40.01 2.78 -17.04
CA ASP A 167 40.83 1.56 -17.14
C ASP A 167 40.58 0.79 -18.45
N LEU A 168 39.31 0.71 -18.88
CA LEU A 168 38.95 0.07 -20.15
C LEU A 168 39.50 0.83 -21.38
N ASN A 169 39.47 2.16 -21.32
CA ASN A 169 40.02 2.98 -22.40
C ASN A 169 41.54 2.86 -22.49
N ASP A 170 42.25 2.84 -21.37
CA ASP A 170 43.70 2.66 -21.26
C ASP A 170 44.10 1.27 -21.78
N LEU A 171 43.33 0.24 -21.42
CA LEU A 171 43.55 -1.11 -21.92
C LEU A 171 43.39 -1.19 -23.45
N LYS A 172 42.35 -0.53 -23.98
CA LYS A 172 42.11 -0.48 -25.44
C LYS A 172 43.25 0.22 -26.17
N GLU A 173 43.70 1.37 -25.66
CA GLU A 173 44.83 2.09 -26.23
C GLU A 173 46.12 1.24 -26.21
N SER A 174 46.34 0.48 -25.13
CA SER A 174 47.46 -0.43 -25.00
C SER A 174 47.44 -1.57 -25.99
N VAL A 175 46.26 -2.08 -26.34
CA VAL A 175 46.07 -3.13 -27.39
C VAL A 175 46.30 -2.57 -28.78
N ASP A 176 45.79 -1.37 -29.07
CA ASP A 176 45.99 -0.72 -30.39
C ASP A 176 47.43 -0.38 -30.70
N ILE A 177 48.31 -0.23 -29.65
CA ILE A 177 49.76 -0.01 -29.82
C ILE A 177 50.50 -1.32 -30.16
N LEU A 178 49.92 -2.47 -29.83
CA LEU A 178 50.54 -3.79 -30.02
C LEU A 178 50.22 -4.44 -31.40
N GLU A 179 49.26 -3.85 -32.15
CA GLU A 179 48.96 -4.21 -33.55
C GLU A 179 49.77 -3.36 -34.54
#